data_b878a6df60e1a3d155857f9dd6da4cfb
#
_entry.id   b878a6df60e1a3d155857f9dd6da4cfb
#
_cell.length_a   1.000
_cell.length_b   1.000
_cell.length_c   1.000
_cell.angle_alpha   90.00
_cell.angle_beta   90.00
_cell.angle_gamma   90.00
#
_symmetry.space_group_name_H-M   'P 1'
#
loop_
_entity.id
_entity.type
_entity.pdbx_description
1 polymer ?
#
loop_
_entity_poly.entity_id
_entity_poly.type
_entity_poly.pdbx_seq_one_letter_code
_entity_poly.pdbx_strand_id
1 'polypeptide(L)'
;QDNPGSVELFGGKSKRELGLMRTRVGYVPDSSGAYQSLSAVENLQIRCSEWGLDANREIPRVLSLVGLDVEEKKSSFIAALGMKRRLDIATALLGDTDLLIFDEPANGLDPLRIESIWALIGRLNREQGKTMLISSHDLDELASVATSCVFIHDGELLKMESMDVIRDEAPSLKEYYRRLMKAVSL
;
A
#
# COMPACT_ATOMS: atom_id res chain seq x y z
N GLN A 1 8.78 4.12 -23.86
CA GLN A 1 7.55 4.41 -24.62
C GLN A 1 6.93 5.65 -24.01
N ASP A 2 6.82 6.71 -24.79
CA ASP A 2 6.15 7.94 -24.36
C ASP A 2 4.64 7.65 -24.27
N ASN A 3 4.17 7.46 -23.05
CA ASN A 3 2.75 7.33 -22.79
C ASN A 3 2.13 8.74 -22.92
N PRO A 4 1.10 8.96 -23.75
CA PRO A 4 0.52 10.28 -23.98
C PRO A 4 -0.26 10.86 -22.78
N GLY A 5 -0.25 10.17 -21.65
CA GLY A 5 -0.88 10.61 -20.42
C GLY A 5 -0.08 11.68 -19.68
N SER A 6 -0.75 12.38 -18.76
CA SER A 6 -0.12 13.31 -17.82
C SER A 6 -0.30 12.81 -16.40
N VAL A 7 0.72 13.07 -15.57
CA VAL A 7 0.69 12.77 -14.12
C VAL A 7 0.85 14.08 -13.37
N GLU A 8 -0.01 14.29 -12.39
CA GLU A 8 0.13 15.36 -11.40
C GLU A 8 0.21 14.72 -10.02
N LEU A 9 1.21 15.12 -9.24
CA LEU A 9 1.45 14.59 -7.90
C LEU A 9 1.70 15.76 -6.94
N PHE A 10 0.83 15.95 -5.96
CA PHE A 10 0.88 17.06 -5.01
C PHE A 10 1.04 18.45 -5.69
N GLY A 11 0.36 18.64 -6.82
CA GLY A 11 0.45 19.87 -7.62
C GLY A 11 1.64 19.95 -8.58
N GLY A 12 2.60 19.03 -8.49
CA GLY A 12 3.75 18.96 -9.40
C GLY A 12 3.42 18.22 -10.69
N LYS A 13 3.81 18.79 -11.83
CA LYS A 13 3.53 18.27 -13.18
C LYS A 13 4.80 18.05 -14.01
N SER A 14 5.82 18.88 -13.80
CA SER A 14 7.08 18.75 -14.51
C SER A 14 7.88 17.54 -14.00
N LYS A 15 8.76 17.00 -14.85
CA LYS A 15 9.66 15.87 -14.48
C LYS A 15 10.48 16.16 -13.22
N ARG A 16 10.91 17.42 -13.05
CA ARG A 16 11.69 17.86 -11.88
C ARG A 16 10.82 17.87 -10.61
N GLU A 17 9.62 18.46 -10.68
CA GLU A 17 8.67 18.52 -9.55
C GLU A 17 8.22 17.13 -9.15
N LEU A 18 7.86 16.27 -10.11
CA LEU A 18 7.51 14.88 -9.85
C LEU A 18 8.65 14.10 -9.18
N GLY A 19 9.91 14.38 -9.57
CA GLY A 19 11.09 13.82 -8.90
C GLY A 19 11.17 14.17 -7.41
N LEU A 20 10.88 15.42 -7.06
CA LEU A 20 10.84 15.88 -5.67
C LEU A 20 9.63 15.31 -4.91
N MET A 21 8.45 15.28 -5.54
CA MET A 21 7.22 14.78 -4.90
C MET A 21 7.24 13.28 -4.65
N ARG A 22 8.03 12.50 -5.39
CA ARG A 22 8.19 11.05 -5.18
C ARG A 22 8.73 10.68 -3.80
N THR A 23 9.49 11.57 -3.16
CA THR A 23 9.97 11.34 -1.77
C THR A 23 8.84 11.30 -0.75
N ARG A 24 7.65 11.81 -1.12
CA ARG A 24 6.44 11.78 -0.30
C ARG A 24 5.53 10.58 -0.60
N VAL A 25 5.97 9.67 -1.49
CA VAL A 25 5.22 8.48 -1.90
C VAL A 25 5.94 7.23 -1.42
N GLY A 26 5.26 6.42 -0.62
CA GLY A 26 5.70 5.07 -0.28
C GLY A 26 5.04 4.05 -1.22
N TYR A 27 5.78 3.05 -1.67
CA TYR A 27 5.28 1.98 -2.53
C TYR A 27 5.51 0.62 -1.89
N VAL A 28 4.46 -0.17 -1.82
CA VAL A 28 4.46 -1.56 -1.32
C VAL A 28 4.15 -2.47 -2.50
N PRO A 29 5.14 -3.14 -3.09
CA PRO A 29 4.96 -4.00 -4.25
C PRO A 29 4.26 -5.32 -3.88
N ASP A 30 3.68 -6.00 -4.87
CA ASP A 30 3.15 -7.37 -4.72
C ASP A 30 4.26 -8.34 -4.26
N SER A 31 5.42 -8.27 -4.86
CA SER A 31 6.59 -9.07 -4.47
C SER A 31 7.52 -8.30 -3.54
N SER A 32 7.81 -8.85 -2.35
CA SER A 32 8.68 -8.20 -1.38
C SER A 32 10.06 -7.86 -1.92
N GLY A 33 10.49 -6.61 -1.73
CA GLY A 33 11.84 -6.12 -2.03
C GLY A 33 12.85 -6.31 -0.90
N ALA A 34 12.48 -7.01 0.17
CA ALA A 34 13.36 -7.22 1.32
C ALA A 34 14.48 -8.21 1.04
N TYR A 35 15.69 -7.90 1.50
CA TYR A 35 16.82 -8.82 1.51
C TYR A 35 16.57 -9.93 2.53
N GLN A 36 16.33 -11.15 2.05
CA GLN A 36 15.91 -12.28 2.90
C GLN A 36 17.01 -12.75 3.87
N SER A 37 18.28 -12.48 3.56
CA SER A 37 19.42 -12.80 4.42
C SER A 37 19.66 -11.81 5.55
N LEU A 38 18.92 -10.71 5.57
CA LEU A 38 19.06 -9.62 6.54
C LEU A 38 17.86 -9.55 7.48
N SER A 39 18.10 -9.05 8.68
CA SER A 39 17.04 -8.71 9.64
C SER A 39 16.18 -7.52 9.15
N ALA A 40 15.04 -7.28 9.78
CA ALA A 40 14.20 -6.12 9.47
C ALA A 40 14.97 -4.80 9.69
N VAL A 41 15.73 -4.72 10.77
CA VAL A 41 16.54 -3.52 11.08
C VAL A 41 17.61 -3.28 10.02
N GLU A 42 18.35 -4.32 9.59
CA GLU A 42 19.38 -4.18 8.56
C GLU A 42 18.79 -3.78 7.20
N ASN A 43 17.64 -4.34 6.82
CA ASN A 43 16.92 -3.91 5.62
C ASN A 43 16.58 -2.42 5.66
N LEU A 44 16.02 -1.95 6.78
CA LEU A 44 15.67 -0.54 6.97
C LEU A 44 16.89 0.37 7.06
N GLN A 45 18.01 -0.09 7.65
CA GLN A 45 19.28 0.65 7.68
C GLN A 45 19.81 0.93 6.28
N ILE A 46 19.78 -0.08 5.40
CA ILE A 46 20.18 0.09 3.99
C ILE A 46 19.33 1.19 3.34
N ARG A 47 17.99 1.13 3.49
CA ARG A 47 17.09 2.12 2.91
C ARG A 47 17.29 3.53 3.49
N CYS A 48 17.48 3.63 4.79
CA CYS A 48 17.81 4.92 5.42
C CYS A 48 19.10 5.52 4.85
N SER A 49 20.14 4.68 4.67
CA SER A 49 21.39 5.11 4.09
C SER A 49 21.25 5.59 2.63
N GLU A 50 20.52 4.82 1.81
CA GLU A 50 20.24 5.16 0.40
C GLU A 50 19.48 6.48 0.26
N TRP A 51 18.57 6.77 1.17
CA TRP A 51 17.69 7.94 1.11
C TRP A 51 18.14 9.11 1.98
N GLY A 52 19.27 8.98 2.66
CA GLY A 52 19.84 10.02 3.53
C GLY A 52 18.98 10.31 4.76
N LEU A 53 18.30 9.29 5.30
CA LEU A 53 17.41 9.39 6.47
C LEU A 53 18.17 9.04 7.75
N ASP A 54 17.77 9.66 8.87
CA ASP A 54 18.27 9.30 10.20
C ASP A 54 17.70 7.95 10.66
N ALA A 55 18.49 6.89 10.53
CA ALA A 55 18.11 5.53 10.90
C ALA A 55 17.73 5.39 12.38
N ASN A 56 18.36 6.14 13.29
CA ASN A 56 18.08 6.07 14.73
C ASN A 56 16.67 6.60 15.07
N ARG A 57 16.19 7.56 14.29
CA ARG A 57 14.85 8.11 14.42
C ARG A 57 13.81 7.26 13.65
N GLU A 58 14.10 6.95 12.40
CA GLU A 58 13.11 6.38 11.49
C GLU A 58 12.82 4.90 11.79
N ILE A 59 13.84 4.08 12.08
CA ILE A 59 13.65 2.64 12.26
C ILE A 59 12.72 2.31 13.42
N PRO A 60 12.93 2.83 14.67
CA PRO A 60 12.02 2.58 15.76
C PRO A 60 10.59 3.03 15.46
N ARG A 61 10.44 4.19 14.79
CA ARG A 61 9.15 4.75 14.41
C ARG A 61 8.38 3.83 13.48
N VAL A 62 8.98 3.42 12.36
CA VAL A 62 8.26 2.60 11.38
C VAL A 62 8.02 1.18 11.87
N LEU A 63 8.95 0.57 12.61
CA LEU A 63 8.76 -0.77 13.21
C LEU A 63 7.59 -0.76 14.20
N SER A 64 7.49 0.25 15.05
CA SER A 64 6.35 0.41 15.97
C SER A 64 5.03 0.54 15.20
N LEU A 65 4.98 1.34 14.12
CA LEU A 65 3.78 1.52 13.32
C LEU A 65 3.27 0.22 12.70
N VAL A 66 4.17 -0.67 12.27
CA VAL A 66 3.79 -1.94 11.65
C VAL A 66 3.70 -3.11 12.64
N GLY A 67 3.98 -2.87 13.93
CA GLY A 67 3.93 -3.91 14.98
C GLY A 67 5.03 -4.97 14.81
N LEU A 68 6.22 -4.56 14.40
CA LEU A 68 7.42 -5.38 14.42
C LEU A 68 8.29 -4.96 15.61
N ASP A 69 8.77 -5.94 16.37
CA ASP A 69 9.64 -5.68 17.53
C ASP A 69 11.07 -5.34 17.09
N VAL A 70 11.60 -4.29 17.71
CA VAL A 70 13.01 -3.91 17.56
C VAL A 70 13.94 -4.93 18.24
N GLU A 71 13.44 -5.65 19.27
CA GLU A 71 14.22 -6.63 20.05
C GLU A 71 14.35 -8.01 19.37
N GLU A 72 13.46 -8.37 18.46
CA GLU A 72 13.63 -9.56 17.59
C GLU A 72 14.82 -9.42 16.62
N LYS A 73 15.72 -8.53 16.93
CA LYS A 73 16.81 -7.93 16.16
C LYS A 73 17.88 -8.87 15.66
N LYS A 74 18.05 -10.04 16.21
CA LYS A 74 19.39 -10.66 16.07
C LYS A 74 19.48 -11.97 15.33
N SER A 75 18.40 -12.62 14.92
CA SER A 75 18.58 -13.93 14.30
C SER A 75 17.44 -14.50 13.46
N SER A 76 16.39 -13.77 13.22
CA SER A 76 15.33 -14.32 12.39
C SER A 76 15.42 -13.74 11.00
N PHE A 77 15.95 -14.54 10.08
CA PHE A 77 15.59 -14.37 8.68
C PHE A 77 14.11 -14.01 8.61
N ILE A 78 13.74 -13.01 7.82
CA ILE A 78 12.34 -12.66 7.57
C ILE A 78 11.71 -13.84 6.81
N ALA A 79 11.46 -14.93 7.53
CA ALA A 79 11.02 -16.19 6.93
C ALA A 79 9.52 -16.20 6.65
N ALA A 80 8.72 -15.56 7.50
CA ALA A 80 7.28 -15.54 7.35
C ALA A 80 6.82 -14.45 6.38
N LEU A 81 5.98 -14.80 5.41
CA LEU A 81 5.48 -13.88 4.39
C LEU A 81 4.78 -12.66 5.01
N GLY A 82 4.03 -12.83 6.10
CA GLY A 82 3.41 -11.72 6.82
C GLY A 82 4.41 -10.73 7.45
N MET A 83 5.57 -11.20 7.92
CA MET A 83 6.65 -10.33 8.41
C MET A 83 7.27 -9.54 7.25
N LYS A 84 7.50 -10.19 6.10
CA LYS A 84 7.99 -9.52 4.89
C LYS A 84 7.04 -8.40 4.48
N ARG A 85 5.74 -8.66 4.45
CA ARG A 85 4.73 -7.65 4.10
C ARG A 85 4.74 -6.47 5.07
N ARG A 86 4.85 -6.73 6.39
CA ARG A 86 4.99 -5.65 7.38
C ARG A 86 6.29 -4.85 7.19
N LEU A 87 7.38 -5.49 6.82
CA LEU A 87 8.64 -4.82 6.52
C LEU A 87 8.55 -3.97 5.25
N ASP A 88 7.87 -4.45 4.19
CA ASP A 88 7.64 -3.67 2.98
C ASP A 88 6.81 -2.40 3.30
N ILE A 89 5.79 -2.53 4.16
CA ILE A 89 5.00 -1.39 4.65
C ILE A 89 5.88 -0.44 5.49
N ALA A 90 6.71 -0.98 6.39
CA ALA A 90 7.66 -0.16 7.17
C ALA A 90 8.62 0.61 6.27
N THR A 91 9.13 -0.04 5.23
CA THR A 91 10.00 0.60 4.22
C THR A 91 9.26 1.73 3.49
N ALA A 92 8.01 1.51 3.08
CA ALA A 92 7.20 2.54 2.42
C ALA A 92 6.85 3.72 3.34
N LEU A 93 6.92 3.54 4.66
CA LEU A 93 6.68 4.57 5.67
C LEU A 93 7.94 5.37 6.06
N LEU A 94 9.13 4.98 5.58
CA LEU A 94 10.36 5.74 5.85
C LEU A 94 10.27 7.16 5.27
N GLY A 95 10.77 8.12 6.05
CA GLY A 95 10.66 9.53 5.71
C GLY A 95 9.25 10.07 5.97
N ASP A 96 8.93 11.17 5.30
CA ASP A 96 7.65 11.88 5.50
C ASP A 96 6.69 11.62 4.33
N THR A 97 6.25 10.36 4.20
CA THR A 97 5.35 9.94 3.12
C THR A 97 3.91 10.35 3.42
N ASP A 98 3.20 10.90 2.43
CA ASP A 98 1.79 11.29 2.50
C ASP A 98 0.87 10.33 1.76
N LEU A 99 1.37 9.76 0.65
CA LEU A 99 0.68 8.80 -0.19
C LEU A 99 1.36 7.43 -0.08
N LEU A 100 0.59 6.40 0.20
CA LEU A 100 1.02 5.01 0.15
C LEU A 100 0.32 4.30 -1.00
N ILE A 101 1.09 3.67 -1.87
CA ILE A 101 0.58 2.86 -2.97
C ILE A 101 0.84 1.40 -2.64
N PHE A 102 -0.23 0.61 -2.59
CA PHE A 102 -0.18 -0.82 -2.31
C PHE A 102 -0.58 -1.61 -3.56
N ASP A 103 0.28 -2.52 -3.96
CA ASP A 103 0.01 -3.45 -5.05
C ASP A 103 -0.24 -4.84 -4.48
N GLU A 104 -1.51 -5.27 -4.48
CA GLU A 104 -1.97 -6.54 -3.93
C GLU A 104 -1.42 -6.85 -2.53
N PRO A 105 -1.67 -6.01 -1.49
CA PRO A 105 -0.95 -6.08 -0.21
C PRO A 105 -1.16 -7.36 0.58
N ALA A 106 -2.23 -8.11 0.32
CA ALA A 106 -2.57 -9.34 1.03
C ALA A 106 -2.33 -10.62 0.20
N ASN A 107 -1.82 -10.49 -1.04
CA ASN A 107 -1.62 -11.63 -1.92
C ASN A 107 -0.69 -12.69 -1.31
N GLY A 108 -1.10 -13.96 -1.38
CA GLY A 108 -0.32 -15.10 -0.89
C GLY A 108 -0.28 -15.27 0.63
N LEU A 109 -0.98 -14.44 1.41
CA LEU A 109 -1.09 -14.58 2.86
C LEU A 109 -2.18 -15.58 3.25
N ASP A 110 -2.05 -16.19 4.43
CA ASP A 110 -3.14 -16.94 5.06
C ASP A 110 -4.21 -16.00 5.63
N PRO A 111 -5.45 -16.50 5.89
CA PRO A 111 -6.59 -15.66 6.28
C PRO A 111 -6.32 -14.77 7.50
N LEU A 112 -5.65 -15.26 8.54
CA LEU A 112 -5.36 -14.48 9.75
C LEU A 112 -4.38 -13.33 9.47
N ARG A 113 -3.42 -13.57 8.58
CA ARG A 113 -2.46 -12.54 8.17
C ARG A 113 -3.09 -11.53 7.22
N ILE A 114 -3.99 -11.95 6.34
CA ILE A 114 -4.80 -11.05 5.50
C ILE A 114 -5.53 -10.03 6.38
N GLU A 115 -6.34 -10.49 7.33
CA GLU A 115 -7.05 -9.64 8.29
C GLU A 115 -6.11 -8.67 9.02
N SER A 116 -4.97 -9.17 9.49
CA SER A 116 -3.96 -8.37 10.19
C SER A 116 -3.34 -7.26 9.31
N ILE A 117 -3.11 -7.50 8.02
CA ILE A 117 -2.58 -6.50 7.09
C ILE A 117 -3.64 -5.44 6.77
N TRP A 118 -4.88 -5.83 6.51
CA TRP A 118 -5.97 -4.88 6.27
C TRP A 118 -6.27 -4.01 7.48
N ALA A 119 -6.25 -4.59 8.68
CA ALA A 119 -6.37 -3.83 9.93
C ALA A 119 -5.22 -2.81 10.09
N LEU A 120 -3.99 -3.18 9.75
CA LEU A 120 -2.85 -2.27 9.75
C LEU A 120 -3.04 -1.14 8.74
N ILE A 121 -3.44 -1.43 7.51
CA ILE A 121 -3.71 -0.43 6.46
C ILE A 121 -4.79 0.56 6.93
N GLY A 122 -5.92 0.06 7.43
CA GLY A 122 -6.99 0.91 7.96
C GLY A 122 -6.55 1.78 9.13
N ARG A 123 -5.69 1.27 10.02
CA ARG A 123 -5.11 2.03 11.14
C ARG A 123 -4.20 3.16 10.65
N LEU A 124 -3.30 2.87 9.71
CA LEU A 124 -2.40 3.87 9.13
C LEU A 124 -3.18 5.02 8.45
N ASN A 125 -4.28 4.73 7.78
CA ASN A 125 -5.15 5.75 7.22
C ASN A 125 -5.79 6.61 8.30
N ARG A 126 -6.48 5.99 9.29
CA ARG A 126 -7.24 6.72 10.31
C ARG A 126 -6.36 7.47 11.32
N GLU A 127 -5.27 6.85 11.79
CA GLU A 127 -4.45 7.40 12.87
C GLU A 127 -3.29 8.26 12.36
N GLN A 128 -2.77 7.95 11.18
CA GLN A 128 -1.63 8.67 10.60
C GLN A 128 -2.03 9.62 9.46
N GLY A 129 -3.32 9.68 9.10
CA GLY A 129 -3.83 10.56 8.06
C GLY A 129 -3.25 10.29 6.66
N LYS A 130 -2.73 9.08 6.40
CA LYS A 130 -2.11 8.75 5.13
C LYS A 130 -3.16 8.54 4.04
N THR A 131 -2.94 9.13 2.87
CA THR A 131 -3.72 8.78 1.67
C THR A 131 -3.22 7.45 1.11
N MET A 132 -4.15 6.59 0.67
CA MET A 132 -3.82 5.26 0.18
C MET A 132 -4.44 5.01 -1.18
N LEU A 133 -3.64 4.46 -2.09
CA LEU A 133 -4.07 3.89 -3.35
C LEU A 133 -3.76 2.39 -3.31
N ILE A 134 -4.80 1.55 -3.41
CA ILE A 134 -4.67 0.11 -3.19
C ILE A 134 -5.23 -0.62 -4.39
N SER A 135 -4.42 -1.49 -5.03
CA SER A 135 -4.93 -2.51 -5.94
C SER A 135 -5.25 -3.78 -5.15
N SER A 136 -6.39 -4.39 -5.42
CA SER A 136 -6.75 -5.71 -4.87
C SER A 136 -7.83 -6.38 -5.71
N HIS A 137 -7.76 -7.70 -5.77
CA HIS A 137 -8.82 -8.55 -6.30
C HIS A 137 -9.76 -9.08 -5.21
N ASP A 138 -9.43 -8.87 -3.94
CA ASP A 138 -10.28 -9.20 -2.80
C ASP A 138 -11.20 -8.02 -2.47
N LEU A 139 -12.40 -8.07 -3.05
CA LEU A 139 -13.38 -7.00 -2.95
C LEU A 139 -14.00 -6.88 -1.55
N ASP A 140 -14.08 -7.97 -0.80
CA ASP A 140 -14.69 -7.97 0.53
C ASP A 140 -13.76 -7.27 1.54
N GLU A 141 -12.47 -7.59 1.49
CA GLU A 141 -11.45 -6.93 2.32
C GLU A 141 -11.26 -5.46 1.91
N LEU A 142 -11.20 -5.18 0.61
CA LEU A 142 -11.08 -3.81 0.11
C LEU A 142 -12.24 -2.93 0.60
N ALA A 143 -13.48 -3.47 0.60
CA ALA A 143 -14.67 -2.76 1.07
C ALA A 143 -14.60 -2.35 2.54
N SER A 144 -13.77 -3.03 3.35
CA SER A 144 -13.61 -2.74 4.78
C SER A 144 -12.82 -1.46 5.05
N VAL A 145 -11.95 -1.04 4.13
CA VAL A 145 -11.04 0.11 4.30
C VAL A 145 -11.24 1.21 3.27
N ALA A 146 -11.77 0.91 2.08
CA ALA A 146 -11.92 1.87 0.99
C ALA A 146 -12.96 2.95 1.30
N THR A 147 -12.69 4.17 0.86
CA THR A 147 -13.63 5.29 0.84
C THR A 147 -14.21 5.54 -0.57
N SER A 148 -13.45 5.15 -1.60
CA SER A 148 -13.84 5.23 -3.02
C SER A 148 -13.21 4.08 -3.78
N CYS A 149 -13.85 3.66 -4.86
CA CYS A 149 -13.36 2.62 -5.75
C CYS A 149 -13.20 3.16 -7.18
N VAL A 150 -12.15 2.70 -7.84
CA VAL A 150 -11.88 2.93 -9.26
C VAL A 150 -11.95 1.56 -9.95
N PHE A 151 -12.84 1.44 -10.94
CA PHE A 151 -13.03 0.21 -11.71
C PHE A 151 -12.35 0.35 -13.05
N ILE A 152 -11.43 -0.58 -13.34
CA ILE A 152 -10.66 -0.63 -14.58
C ILE A 152 -10.91 -1.98 -15.25
N HIS A 153 -11.14 -1.98 -16.56
CA HIS A 153 -11.30 -3.18 -17.36
C HIS A 153 -10.64 -2.96 -18.72
N ASP A 154 -9.87 -3.94 -19.18
CA ASP A 154 -9.11 -3.89 -20.44
C ASP A 154 -8.28 -2.60 -20.64
N GLY A 155 -7.73 -2.07 -19.53
CA GLY A 155 -6.92 -0.86 -19.53
C GLY A 155 -7.71 0.45 -19.58
N GLU A 156 -9.03 0.40 -19.55
CA GLU A 156 -9.91 1.57 -19.56
C GLU A 156 -10.57 1.79 -18.19
N LEU A 157 -10.71 3.07 -17.83
CA LEU A 157 -11.46 3.48 -16.66
C LEU A 157 -12.95 3.33 -16.93
N LEU A 158 -13.61 2.38 -16.27
CA LEU A 158 -15.05 2.18 -16.38
C LEU A 158 -15.84 3.16 -15.52
N LYS A 159 -15.46 3.27 -14.25
CA LYS A 159 -16.17 4.10 -13.29
C LYS A 159 -15.28 4.42 -12.10
N MET A 160 -15.52 5.58 -11.49
CA MET A 160 -15.03 5.94 -10.16
C MET A 160 -16.24 6.26 -9.29
N GLU A 161 -16.34 5.64 -8.10
CA GLU A 161 -17.51 5.77 -7.25
C GLU A 161 -17.12 5.77 -5.76
N SER A 162 -17.89 6.52 -4.93
CA SER A 162 -17.71 6.48 -3.48
C SER A 162 -18.30 5.20 -2.88
N MET A 163 -17.74 4.76 -1.77
CA MET A 163 -18.27 3.59 -1.06
C MET A 163 -19.68 3.81 -0.50
N ASP A 164 -20.07 5.06 -0.23
CA ASP A 164 -21.41 5.37 0.24
C ASP A 164 -22.45 5.11 -0.85
N VAL A 165 -22.20 5.59 -2.08
CA VAL A 165 -23.06 5.29 -3.23
C VAL A 165 -23.10 3.80 -3.54
N ILE A 166 -21.95 3.11 -3.49
CA ILE A 166 -21.89 1.67 -3.72
C ILE A 166 -22.75 0.90 -2.71
N ARG A 167 -22.73 1.29 -1.42
CA ARG A 167 -23.55 0.68 -0.36
C ARG A 167 -25.02 0.94 -0.52
N ASP A 168 -25.39 2.09 -1.08
CA ASP A 168 -26.80 2.43 -1.36
C ASP A 168 -27.34 1.64 -2.57
N GLU A 169 -26.49 1.38 -3.58
CA GLU A 169 -26.91 0.73 -4.83
C GLU A 169 -26.81 -0.80 -4.79
N ALA A 170 -25.96 -1.37 -3.92
CA ALA A 170 -25.73 -2.81 -3.88
C ALA A 170 -25.41 -3.33 -2.47
N PRO A 171 -25.78 -4.58 -2.15
CA PRO A 171 -25.54 -5.18 -0.83
C PRO A 171 -24.04 -5.42 -0.53
N SER A 172 -23.18 -5.41 -1.54
CA SER A 172 -21.72 -5.53 -1.39
C SER A 172 -20.99 -4.95 -2.59
N LEU A 173 -19.69 -4.60 -2.40
CA LEU A 173 -18.81 -4.17 -3.49
C LEU A 173 -18.71 -5.24 -4.59
N LYS A 174 -18.70 -6.52 -4.21
CA LYS A 174 -18.67 -7.64 -5.14
C LYS A 174 -19.92 -7.73 -6.04
N GLU A 175 -21.10 -7.47 -5.47
CA GLU A 175 -22.34 -7.45 -6.25
C GLU A 175 -22.40 -6.21 -7.14
N TYR A 176 -21.95 -5.06 -6.66
CA TYR A 176 -21.82 -3.84 -7.46
C TYR A 176 -20.90 -4.06 -8.67
N TYR A 177 -19.72 -4.60 -8.45
CA TYR A 177 -18.76 -4.96 -9.51
C TYR A 177 -19.36 -5.92 -10.52
N ARG A 178 -20.05 -6.97 -10.07
CA ARG A 178 -20.70 -7.94 -10.96
C ARG A 178 -21.74 -7.29 -11.88
N ARG A 179 -22.55 -6.35 -11.36
CA ARG A 179 -23.53 -5.59 -12.17
C ARG A 179 -22.83 -4.70 -13.18
N LEU A 180 -21.77 -4.01 -12.78
CA LEU A 180 -20.98 -3.17 -13.65
C LEU A 180 -20.39 -3.99 -14.82
N MET A 181 -19.78 -5.14 -14.53
CA MET A 181 -19.18 -6.02 -15.55
C MET A 181 -20.19 -6.59 -16.52
N LYS A 182 -21.41 -6.93 -16.06
CA LYS A 182 -22.49 -7.38 -16.97
C LYS A 182 -22.93 -6.28 -17.94
N ALA A 183 -22.92 -5.03 -17.51
CA ALA A 183 -23.29 -3.91 -18.37
C ALA A 183 -22.23 -3.60 -19.45
N VAL A 184 -20.97 -3.96 -19.22
CA VAL A 184 -19.85 -3.75 -20.16
C VAL A 184 -19.76 -4.91 -21.18
N SER A 185 -20.24 -6.10 -20.82
CA SER A 185 -20.18 -7.32 -21.66
C SER A 185 -21.37 -7.45 -22.62
N LEU A 186 -22.27 -6.49 -22.66
CA LEU A 186 -23.42 -6.38 -23.58
C LEU A 186 -23.17 -5.33 -24.65
#